data_6c1724b4c541733733507ed0a34cbdcc
#
_entry.id   6c1724b4c541733733507ed0a34cbdcc
#
_cell.length_a   1.000
_cell.length_b   1.000
_cell.length_c   1.000
_cell.angle_alpha   90.00
_cell.angle_beta   90.00
_cell.angle_gamma   90.00
#
_symmetry.space_group_name_H-M   'P 1'
#
loop_
_entity.id
_entity.type
_entity.pdbx_description
1 polymer ?
#
loop_
_entity_poly.entity_id
_entity_poly.type
_entity_poly.pdbx_seq_one_letter_code
_entity_poly.pdbx_strand_id
1 'polypeptide(L)'
;MIYTVYTVAVLGVGARGGKVYARLMNRSPEQYKITHLCDLDEDLLEESGKEFDIPEENRFSSETEFFRKKRADIIIIATPDHLHVKHALKAMELGYDILCEKPLTHKKEECDALLETQKKYGNKILVCHVLRYASAYLKLKEILDSGRIGKLVTMDWIEPVGYWHQAHSFVRGNWRNTKDSAPMIIAKCCHDLDMIQHFANSKCKSVSSVGSLSFFKPECAPEGAAERCSDCAYNKTCPYSAYKIYVDGWKKKKCPPNYWPYNVLTGEPVTEKKLIDAIEYGPYGRCVFHCDNNVVDNQTVQMLFENGITATLQMNAFNLGGGRRISLFGTYGEVYMTDTEIVLNVFGNPTEVIDVRSNAHGLDYAHGGGDARMINTLYDMVSGKESLKSSLEASIESHLIGIKAEESRLLDGKTLLVHE
;
A
#
# COMPACT_ATOMS: atom_id res chain seq x y z
N MET A 1 -5.25 -13.31 -32.32
CA MET A 1 -5.88 -12.04 -31.84
C MET A 1 -4.86 -10.94 -32.06
N ILE A 2 -5.27 -9.82 -32.67
CA ILE A 2 -4.40 -8.65 -32.78
C ILE A 2 -4.52 -7.93 -31.44
N TYR A 3 -3.43 -7.89 -30.67
CA TYR A 3 -3.37 -7.12 -29.42
C TYR A 3 -3.09 -5.66 -29.76
N THR A 4 -3.78 -4.73 -29.12
CA THR A 4 -3.41 -3.31 -29.13
C THR A 4 -2.29 -3.10 -28.14
N VAL A 5 -1.13 -2.60 -28.58
CA VAL A 5 -0.04 -2.25 -27.68
C VAL A 5 -0.28 -0.83 -27.17
N TYR A 6 -0.43 -0.68 -25.85
CA TYR A 6 -0.60 0.63 -25.22
C TYR A 6 0.75 1.23 -24.83
N THR A 7 0.95 2.49 -25.16
CA THR A 7 2.12 3.24 -24.71
C THR A 7 1.95 3.66 -23.25
N VAL A 8 3.05 3.61 -22.49
CA VAL A 8 3.05 3.88 -21.04
C VAL A 8 4.11 4.91 -20.68
N ALA A 9 3.70 5.91 -19.92
CA ALA A 9 4.57 6.86 -19.26
C ALA A 9 4.63 6.56 -17.75
N VAL A 10 5.82 6.64 -17.14
CA VAL A 10 6.01 6.37 -15.70
C VAL A 10 6.41 7.65 -15.01
N LEU A 11 5.59 8.11 -14.08
CA LEU A 11 5.84 9.25 -13.19
C LEU A 11 6.16 8.73 -11.79
N GLY A 12 7.42 8.84 -11.40
CA GLY A 12 8.01 8.18 -10.24
C GLY A 12 8.59 6.81 -10.60
N VAL A 13 9.89 6.75 -10.94
CA VAL A 13 10.57 5.51 -11.35
C VAL A 13 11.21 4.74 -10.19
N GLY A 14 10.84 5.08 -8.96
CA GLY A 14 11.29 4.42 -7.73
C GLY A 14 10.81 2.98 -7.57
N ALA A 15 10.72 2.54 -6.30
CA ALA A 15 10.43 1.14 -5.92
C ALA A 15 9.13 0.57 -6.54
N ARG A 16 8.06 1.37 -6.63
CA ARG A 16 6.79 0.88 -7.18
C ARG A 16 6.68 1.11 -8.68
N GLY A 17 6.85 2.34 -9.16
CA GLY A 17 6.68 2.68 -10.57
C GLY A 17 7.67 1.98 -11.48
N GLY A 18 8.98 2.14 -11.22
CA GLY A 18 10.05 1.55 -12.03
C GLY A 18 10.27 0.07 -11.72
N LYS A 19 10.62 -0.25 -10.45
CA LYS A 19 11.10 -1.59 -10.09
C LYS A 19 10.01 -2.68 -10.04
N VAL A 20 8.72 -2.32 -9.97
CA VAL A 20 7.60 -3.27 -10.01
C VAL A 20 6.77 -3.09 -11.27
N TYR A 21 6.04 -1.99 -11.41
CA TYR A 21 5.03 -1.87 -12.47
C TYR A 21 5.63 -1.80 -13.88
N ALA A 22 6.63 -0.94 -14.10
CA ALA A 22 7.28 -0.86 -15.40
C ALA A 22 7.97 -2.18 -15.78
N ARG A 23 8.63 -2.85 -14.81
CA ARG A 23 9.24 -4.18 -15.06
C ARG A 23 8.21 -5.25 -15.41
N LEU A 24 7.03 -5.25 -14.72
CA LEU A 24 5.94 -6.19 -15.05
C LEU A 24 5.39 -5.92 -16.45
N MET A 25 5.16 -4.64 -16.80
CA MET A 25 4.68 -4.27 -18.13
C MET A 25 5.70 -4.58 -19.23
N ASN A 26 6.99 -4.38 -18.98
CA ASN A 26 8.06 -4.67 -19.93
C ASN A 26 8.21 -6.17 -20.24
N ARG A 27 7.64 -7.05 -19.41
CA ARG A 27 7.56 -8.50 -19.67
C ARG A 27 6.42 -8.91 -20.61
N SER A 28 5.52 -7.95 -20.93
CA SER A 28 4.37 -8.17 -21.81
C SER A 28 4.40 -7.15 -22.97
N PRO A 29 5.43 -7.22 -23.85
CA PRO A 29 5.62 -6.25 -24.93
C PRO A 29 4.49 -6.27 -25.98
N GLU A 30 3.71 -7.36 -26.02
CA GLU A 30 2.50 -7.48 -26.85
C GLU A 30 1.32 -6.65 -26.29
N GLN A 31 1.39 -6.22 -25.05
CA GLN A 31 0.36 -5.44 -24.37
C GLN A 31 0.80 -3.99 -24.09
N TYR A 32 2.08 -3.80 -23.71
CA TYR A 32 2.58 -2.53 -23.23
C TYR A 32 3.93 -2.15 -23.84
N LYS A 33 4.14 -0.86 -24.02
CA LYS A 33 5.42 -0.28 -24.40
C LYS A 33 5.71 0.93 -23.50
N ILE A 34 6.74 0.83 -22.65
CA ILE A 34 7.22 1.99 -21.89
C ILE A 34 7.85 2.96 -22.88
N THR A 35 7.47 4.24 -22.82
CA THR A 35 7.93 5.25 -23.80
C THR A 35 8.48 6.50 -23.17
N HIS A 36 8.07 6.84 -21.95
CA HIS A 36 8.48 8.07 -21.28
C HIS A 36 8.66 7.80 -19.77
N LEU A 37 9.66 8.47 -19.18
CA LEU A 37 9.95 8.42 -17.74
C LEU A 37 9.99 9.83 -17.17
N CYS A 38 9.55 10.00 -15.93
CA CYS A 38 9.70 11.24 -15.18
C CYS A 38 10.01 10.93 -13.72
N ASP A 39 11.11 11.49 -13.20
CA ASP A 39 11.49 11.46 -11.78
C ASP A 39 12.38 12.66 -11.48
N LEU A 40 12.37 13.15 -10.24
CA LEU A 40 13.25 14.22 -9.79
C LEU A 40 14.66 13.72 -9.48
N ASP A 41 14.84 12.43 -9.23
CA ASP A 41 16.11 11.76 -9.01
C ASP A 41 16.71 11.39 -10.38
N GLU A 42 17.71 12.15 -10.81
CA GLU A 42 18.35 11.99 -12.12
C GLU A 42 19.11 10.65 -12.24
N ASP A 43 19.66 10.14 -11.14
CA ASP A 43 20.37 8.85 -11.13
C ASP A 43 19.38 7.69 -11.35
N LEU A 44 18.23 7.71 -10.66
CA LEU A 44 17.15 6.74 -10.87
C LEU A 44 16.55 6.85 -12.28
N LEU A 45 16.42 8.06 -12.78
CA LEU A 45 15.90 8.33 -14.12
C LEU A 45 16.84 7.78 -15.20
N GLU A 46 18.15 7.96 -15.04
CA GLU A 46 19.14 7.41 -15.96
C GLU A 46 19.20 5.88 -15.90
N GLU A 47 19.22 5.30 -14.69
CA GLU A 47 19.21 3.84 -14.50
C GLU A 47 17.99 3.21 -15.17
N SER A 48 16.80 3.77 -14.91
CA SER A 48 15.55 3.27 -15.50
C SER A 48 15.48 3.51 -17.01
N GLY A 49 16.03 4.64 -17.49
CA GLY A 49 16.13 4.93 -18.90
C GLY A 49 16.97 3.91 -19.67
N LYS A 50 18.07 3.45 -19.09
CA LYS A 50 18.90 2.36 -19.62
C LYS A 50 18.19 1.01 -19.55
N GLU A 51 17.53 0.73 -18.41
CA GLU A 51 16.82 -0.54 -18.20
C GLU A 51 15.69 -0.77 -19.21
N PHE A 52 14.94 0.26 -19.55
CA PHE A 52 13.76 0.18 -20.43
C PHE A 52 14.05 0.68 -21.86
N ASP A 53 15.30 0.97 -22.20
CA ASP A 53 15.72 1.49 -23.51
C ASP A 53 14.93 2.77 -23.93
N ILE A 54 14.81 3.72 -22.99
CA ILE A 54 14.13 4.99 -23.23
C ILE A 54 15.14 6.04 -23.68
N PRO A 55 14.94 6.73 -24.84
CA PRO A 55 15.80 7.80 -25.30
C PRO A 55 15.85 8.98 -24.29
N GLU A 56 16.96 9.72 -24.27
CA GLU A 56 17.16 10.84 -23.33
C GLU A 56 16.08 11.91 -23.46
N GLU A 57 15.63 12.23 -24.67
CA GLU A 57 14.58 13.19 -24.95
C GLU A 57 13.21 12.79 -24.39
N ASN A 58 13.05 11.53 -23.96
CA ASN A 58 11.84 11.00 -23.33
C ASN A 58 11.99 10.78 -21.83
N ARG A 59 13.10 11.26 -21.22
CA ARG A 59 13.35 11.24 -19.78
C ARG A 59 13.24 12.66 -19.24
N PHE A 60 12.44 12.85 -18.19
CA PHE A 60 12.11 14.17 -17.63
C PHE A 60 12.47 14.25 -16.16
N SER A 61 13.33 15.20 -15.78
CA SER A 61 13.60 15.55 -14.37
C SER A 61 12.65 16.65 -13.86
N SER A 62 11.66 17.04 -14.65
CA SER A 62 10.67 18.08 -14.34
C SER A 62 9.26 17.62 -14.66
N GLU A 63 8.40 17.57 -13.63
CA GLU A 63 6.97 17.29 -13.84
C GLU A 63 6.27 18.35 -14.73
N THR A 64 6.71 19.62 -14.62
CA THR A 64 6.17 20.71 -15.43
C THR A 64 6.43 20.49 -16.91
N GLU A 65 7.65 20.09 -17.28
CA GLU A 65 8.00 19.73 -18.65
C GLU A 65 7.24 18.48 -19.12
N PHE A 66 7.17 17.48 -18.24
CA PHE A 66 6.48 16.22 -18.52
C PHE A 66 5.00 16.44 -18.84
N PHE A 67 4.28 17.26 -18.08
CA PHE A 67 2.86 17.52 -18.23
C PHE A 67 2.50 18.63 -19.23
N ARG A 68 3.44 19.12 -20.06
CA ARG A 68 3.11 20.09 -21.13
C ARG A 68 2.14 19.53 -22.17
N LYS A 69 2.16 18.21 -22.39
CA LYS A 69 1.28 17.51 -23.35
C LYS A 69 1.10 16.06 -22.95
N LYS A 70 0.08 15.40 -23.49
CA LYS A 70 -0.05 13.93 -23.40
C LYS A 70 1.12 13.26 -24.13
N ARG A 71 1.74 12.22 -23.50
CA ARG A 71 2.94 11.54 -24.01
C ARG A 71 2.75 10.06 -24.29
N ALA A 72 1.71 9.46 -23.69
CA ALA A 72 1.41 8.04 -23.80
C ALA A 72 -0.11 7.81 -23.62
N ASP A 73 -0.58 6.60 -23.85
CA ASP A 73 -1.97 6.22 -23.61
C ASP A 73 -2.26 6.11 -22.13
N ILE A 74 -1.34 5.48 -21.38
CA ILE A 74 -1.45 5.21 -19.94
C ILE A 74 -0.35 5.98 -19.21
N ILE A 75 -0.66 6.47 -18.02
CA ILE A 75 0.32 6.98 -17.06
C ILE A 75 0.30 6.15 -15.77
N ILE A 76 1.48 5.75 -15.30
CA ILE A 76 1.70 5.23 -13.95
C ILE A 76 2.05 6.41 -13.05
N ILE A 77 1.30 6.63 -11.98
CA ILE A 77 1.59 7.63 -10.95
C ILE A 77 2.03 6.88 -9.69
N ALA A 78 3.33 6.93 -9.41
CA ALA A 78 3.98 6.28 -8.27
C ALA A 78 4.95 7.23 -7.55
N THR A 79 4.54 8.48 -7.45
CA THR A 79 5.19 9.59 -6.76
C THR A 79 4.91 9.52 -5.24
N PRO A 80 5.49 10.40 -4.39
CA PRO A 80 5.10 10.51 -3.00
C PRO A 80 3.60 10.80 -2.81
N ASP A 81 3.01 10.24 -1.72
CA ASP A 81 1.57 10.20 -1.47
C ASP A 81 0.86 11.55 -1.65
N HIS A 82 1.45 12.65 -1.15
CA HIS A 82 0.88 14.00 -1.22
C HIS A 82 0.80 14.60 -2.64
N LEU A 83 1.41 13.96 -3.64
CA LEU A 83 1.40 14.38 -5.04
C LEU A 83 0.41 13.59 -5.89
N HIS A 84 -0.13 12.48 -5.41
CA HIS A 84 -0.98 11.59 -6.21
C HIS A 84 -2.17 12.32 -6.83
N VAL A 85 -2.91 13.09 -6.03
CA VAL A 85 -4.09 13.83 -6.51
C VAL A 85 -3.73 14.88 -7.56
N LYS A 86 -2.71 15.71 -7.27
CA LYS A 86 -2.22 16.73 -8.22
C LYS A 86 -1.89 16.11 -9.57
N HIS A 87 -1.16 15.00 -9.56
CA HIS A 87 -0.74 14.31 -10.78
C HIS A 87 -1.91 13.62 -11.48
N ALA A 88 -2.82 12.99 -10.73
CA ALA A 88 -3.99 12.32 -11.28
C ALA A 88 -4.95 13.32 -11.95
N LEU A 89 -5.24 14.46 -11.33
CA LEU A 89 -6.05 15.52 -11.90
C LEU A 89 -5.44 16.03 -13.22
N LYS A 90 -4.13 16.29 -13.22
CA LYS A 90 -3.43 16.75 -14.41
C LYS A 90 -3.40 15.71 -15.53
N ALA A 91 -3.22 14.45 -15.18
CA ALA A 91 -3.25 13.32 -16.11
C ALA A 91 -4.64 13.17 -16.73
N MET A 92 -5.72 13.30 -15.94
CA MET A 92 -7.10 13.27 -16.45
C MET A 92 -7.38 14.39 -17.45
N GLU A 93 -6.97 15.63 -17.13
CA GLU A 93 -7.11 16.78 -18.05
C GLU A 93 -6.43 16.55 -19.40
N LEU A 94 -5.29 15.84 -19.40
CA LEU A 94 -4.56 15.51 -20.61
C LEU A 94 -5.09 14.26 -21.33
N GLY A 95 -6.07 13.56 -20.75
CA GLY A 95 -6.72 12.41 -21.37
C GLY A 95 -5.93 11.10 -21.26
N TYR A 96 -5.11 10.92 -20.21
CA TYR A 96 -4.50 9.63 -19.90
C TYR A 96 -5.49 8.67 -19.27
N ASP A 97 -5.35 7.36 -19.53
CA ASP A 97 -5.79 6.34 -18.61
C ASP A 97 -4.72 6.15 -17.52
N ILE A 98 -5.11 5.84 -16.29
CA ILE A 98 -4.26 6.03 -15.11
C ILE A 98 -4.14 4.74 -14.30
N LEU A 99 -2.91 4.37 -13.95
CA LEU A 99 -2.57 3.49 -12.82
C LEU A 99 -2.01 4.37 -11.70
N CYS A 100 -2.71 4.51 -10.58
CA CYS A 100 -2.29 5.38 -9.48
C CYS A 100 -1.98 4.58 -8.22
N GLU A 101 -0.80 4.83 -7.63
CA GLU A 101 -0.44 4.27 -6.33
C GLU A 101 -1.38 4.75 -5.21
N LYS A 102 -1.49 3.90 -4.22
CA LYS A 102 -2.22 4.17 -2.98
C LYS A 102 -1.27 4.77 -1.91
N PRO A 103 -1.78 5.50 -0.92
CA PRO A 103 -3.14 6.01 -0.84
C PRO A 103 -3.36 7.15 -1.84
N LEU A 104 -4.60 7.36 -2.29
CA LEU A 104 -4.90 8.49 -3.15
C LEU A 104 -4.71 9.80 -2.39
N THR A 105 -5.38 9.93 -1.24
CA THR A 105 -5.36 11.11 -0.38
C THR A 105 -5.88 10.79 1.01
N HIS A 106 -5.69 11.73 1.93
CA HIS A 106 -6.32 11.76 3.25
C HIS A 106 -7.23 12.98 3.46
N LYS A 107 -7.67 13.61 2.35
CA LYS A 107 -8.55 14.80 2.38
C LYS A 107 -9.80 14.54 1.57
N LYS A 108 -10.97 14.82 2.17
CA LYS A 108 -12.27 14.63 1.51
C LYS A 108 -12.41 15.47 0.25
N GLU A 109 -11.98 16.72 0.28
CA GLU A 109 -12.09 17.64 -0.85
C GLU A 109 -11.30 17.15 -2.10
N GLU A 110 -10.18 16.48 -1.87
CA GLU A 110 -9.38 15.87 -2.93
C GLU A 110 -10.05 14.61 -3.51
N CYS A 111 -10.78 13.83 -2.67
CA CYS A 111 -11.63 12.73 -3.13
C CYS A 111 -12.73 13.23 -4.07
N ASP A 112 -13.42 14.29 -3.66
CA ASP A 112 -14.50 14.90 -4.43
C ASP A 112 -13.98 15.43 -5.78
N ALA A 113 -12.84 16.14 -5.76
CA ALA A 113 -12.19 16.66 -6.98
C ALA A 113 -11.81 15.56 -7.98
N LEU A 114 -11.30 14.41 -7.49
CA LEU A 114 -10.99 13.26 -8.35
C LEU A 114 -12.23 12.70 -9.04
N LEU A 115 -13.34 12.51 -8.30
CA LEU A 115 -14.60 12.01 -8.86
C LEU A 115 -15.21 12.97 -9.89
N GLU A 116 -15.25 14.26 -9.57
CA GLU A 116 -15.77 15.28 -10.48
C GLU A 116 -14.94 15.36 -11.77
N THR A 117 -13.61 15.29 -11.63
CA THR A 117 -12.71 15.36 -12.78
C THR A 117 -12.82 14.10 -13.63
N GLN A 118 -12.89 12.91 -13.03
CA GLN A 118 -13.10 11.67 -13.76
C GLN A 118 -14.44 11.68 -14.51
N LYS A 119 -15.52 12.15 -13.87
CA LYS A 119 -16.82 12.28 -14.51
C LYS A 119 -16.79 13.24 -15.71
N LYS A 120 -15.99 14.31 -15.62
CA LYS A 120 -15.85 15.32 -16.68
C LYS A 120 -15.09 14.78 -17.89
N TYR A 121 -13.99 14.05 -17.68
CA TYR A 121 -13.09 13.63 -18.76
C TYR A 121 -13.27 12.18 -19.20
N GLY A 122 -13.90 11.33 -18.39
CA GLY A 122 -14.20 9.93 -18.73
C GLY A 122 -13.00 8.99 -18.69
N ASN A 123 -11.90 9.37 -18.04
CA ASN A 123 -10.69 8.57 -17.95
C ASN A 123 -10.92 7.26 -17.17
N LYS A 124 -10.21 6.22 -17.55
CA LYS A 124 -10.16 4.98 -16.78
C LYS A 124 -9.04 5.09 -15.75
N ILE A 125 -9.38 4.85 -14.48
CA ILE A 125 -8.44 4.96 -13.36
C ILE A 125 -8.47 3.66 -12.57
N LEU A 126 -7.32 3.00 -12.48
CA LEU A 126 -7.07 1.87 -11.61
C LEU A 126 -6.21 2.32 -10.42
N VAL A 127 -6.73 2.17 -9.21
CA VAL A 127 -5.98 2.43 -7.98
C VAL A 127 -5.30 1.14 -7.52
N CYS A 128 -4.05 1.24 -7.07
CA CYS A 128 -3.20 0.09 -6.76
C CYS A 128 -3.60 -0.64 -5.45
N HIS A 129 -4.87 -1.02 -5.33
CA HIS A 129 -5.37 -1.89 -4.26
C HIS A 129 -5.02 -3.35 -4.57
N VAL A 130 -3.74 -3.67 -4.52
CA VAL A 130 -3.17 -4.95 -4.98
C VAL A 130 -3.75 -6.18 -4.29
N LEU A 131 -4.25 -6.06 -3.05
CA LEU A 131 -4.84 -7.19 -2.32
C LEU A 131 -6.10 -7.73 -2.99
N ARG A 132 -6.88 -6.90 -3.69
CA ARG A 132 -8.04 -7.37 -4.47
C ARG A 132 -7.67 -8.40 -5.55
N TYR A 133 -6.41 -8.45 -5.93
CA TYR A 133 -5.85 -9.31 -6.97
C TYR A 133 -4.96 -10.43 -6.41
N ALA A 134 -4.68 -10.45 -5.12
CA ALA A 134 -3.89 -11.49 -4.49
C ALA A 134 -4.67 -12.80 -4.36
N SER A 135 -4.00 -13.94 -4.62
CA SER A 135 -4.65 -15.27 -4.72
C SER A 135 -5.52 -15.62 -3.51
N ALA A 136 -5.01 -15.37 -2.29
CA ALA A 136 -5.72 -15.68 -1.05
C ALA A 136 -7.03 -14.88 -0.94
N TYR A 137 -7.00 -13.59 -1.26
CA TYR A 137 -8.19 -12.73 -1.20
C TYR A 137 -9.20 -13.01 -2.30
N LEU A 138 -8.72 -13.38 -3.51
CA LEU A 138 -9.60 -13.87 -4.57
C LEU A 138 -10.32 -15.15 -4.14
N LYS A 139 -9.60 -16.08 -3.49
CA LYS A 139 -10.20 -17.32 -2.97
C LYS A 139 -11.20 -17.02 -1.85
N LEU A 140 -10.89 -16.10 -0.95
CA LEU A 140 -11.80 -15.67 0.10
C LEU A 140 -13.08 -15.04 -0.50
N LYS A 141 -12.95 -14.21 -1.52
CA LYS A 141 -14.10 -13.62 -2.25
C LYS A 141 -14.95 -14.68 -2.94
N GLU A 142 -14.32 -15.67 -3.58
CA GLU A 142 -15.03 -16.82 -4.18
C GLU A 142 -15.87 -17.58 -3.14
N ILE A 143 -15.33 -17.81 -1.94
CA ILE A 143 -16.07 -18.47 -0.85
C ILE A 143 -17.29 -17.64 -0.44
N LEU A 144 -17.11 -16.31 -0.27
CA LEU A 144 -18.22 -15.42 0.06
C LEU A 144 -19.30 -15.40 -1.04
N ASP A 145 -18.87 -15.26 -2.30
CA ASP A 145 -19.79 -15.18 -3.45
C ASP A 145 -20.53 -16.51 -3.72
N SER A 146 -19.93 -17.63 -3.33
CA SER A 146 -20.58 -18.96 -3.44
C SER A 146 -21.75 -19.14 -2.47
N GLY A 147 -21.90 -18.26 -1.47
CA GLY A 147 -22.94 -18.35 -0.45
C GLY A 147 -22.77 -19.48 0.56
N ARG A 148 -21.62 -20.17 0.58
CA ARG A 148 -21.35 -21.32 1.46
C ARG A 148 -21.51 -21.01 2.94
N ILE A 149 -21.19 -19.79 3.38
CA ILE A 149 -21.40 -19.33 4.77
C ILE A 149 -22.70 -18.53 4.95
N GLY A 150 -23.57 -18.52 3.93
CA GLY A 150 -24.79 -17.70 3.95
C GLY A 150 -24.51 -16.21 3.76
N LYS A 151 -25.35 -15.35 4.37
CA LYS A 151 -25.13 -13.90 4.34
C LYS A 151 -24.04 -13.52 5.33
N LEU A 152 -23.07 -12.72 4.90
CA LEU A 152 -22.05 -12.13 5.78
C LEU A 152 -22.72 -11.21 6.79
N VAL A 153 -22.38 -11.35 8.07
CA VAL A 153 -22.96 -10.62 9.20
C VAL A 153 -21.94 -9.69 9.84
N THR A 154 -20.75 -10.21 10.13
CA THR A 154 -19.69 -9.41 10.76
C THR A 154 -18.30 -9.88 10.33
N MET A 155 -17.33 -8.97 10.43
CA MET A 155 -15.92 -9.21 10.10
C MET A 155 -15.00 -8.71 11.23
N ASP A 156 -14.01 -9.54 11.60
CA ASP A 156 -12.89 -9.13 12.44
C ASP A 156 -11.61 -9.15 11.63
N TRP A 157 -10.90 -8.04 11.64
CA TRP A 157 -9.71 -7.83 10.83
C TRP A 157 -8.55 -7.32 11.68
N ILE A 158 -7.42 -8.01 11.62
CA ILE A 158 -6.21 -7.60 12.32
C ILE A 158 -5.09 -7.38 11.30
N GLU A 159 -4.52 -6.17 11.28
CA GLU A 159 -3.29 -5.80 10.59
C GLU A 159 -2.13 -5.74 11.60
N PRO A 160 -1.37 -6.83 11.78
CA PRO A 160 -0.21 -6.86 12.65
C PRO A 160 1.00 -6.28 11.92
N VAL A 161 1.34 -5.03 12.19
CA VAL A 161 2.55 -4.43 11.64
C VAL A 161 3.77 -4.95 12.39
N GLY A 162 4.73 -5.53 11.67
CA GLY A 162 5.96 -6.00 12.30
C GLY A 162 6.71 -4.86 13.01
N TYR A 163 7.26 -5.09 14.21
CA TYR A 163 7.96 -4.08 15.00
C TYR A 163 9.09 -3.38 14.24
N TRP A 164 9.80 -4.14 13.40
CA TRP A 164 10.86 -3.63 12.54
C TRP A 164 10.32 -2.78 11.38
N HIS A 165 9.15 -3.15 10.85
CA HIS A 165 8.46 -2.42 9.78
C HIS A 165 7.94 -1.07 10.30
N GLN A 166 7.33 -1.06 11.50
CA GLN A 166 6.94 0.19 12.16
C GLN A 166 8.16 1.10 12.34
N ALA A 167 9.23 0.58 12.95
CA ALA A 167 10.45 1.33 13.17
C ALA A 167 11.08 1.86 11.87
N HIS A 168 11.00 1.09 10.78
CA HIS A 168 11.51 1.47 9.47
C HIS A 168 10.66 2.54 8.80
N SER A 169 9.38 2.27 8.58
CA SER A 169 8.52 3.07 7.72
C SER A 169 7.84 4.24 8.44
N PHE A 170 7.36 3.99 9.66
CA PHE A 170 6.44 4.88 10.38
C PHE A 170 7.07 5.58 11.60
N VAL A 171 8.36 5.31 11.87
CA VAL A 171 9.14 6.03 12.89
C VAL A 171 10.32 6.77 12.27
N ARG A 172 11.15 6.09 11.46
CA ARG A 172 12.35 6.68 10.82
C ARG A 172 12.12 7.14 9.39
N GLY A 173 11.22 6.46 8.67
CA GLY A 173 10.99 6.59 7.23
C GLY A 173 9.98 7.67 6.84
N ASN A 174 9.60 7.65 5.58
CA ASN A 174 8.83 8.71 4.94
C ASN A 174 7.38 8.81 5.42
N TRP A 175 6.81 7.74 5.99
CA TRP A 175 5.44 7.71 6.51
C TRP A 175 5.35 8.00 8.02
N ARG A 176 6.39 8.58 8.63
CA ARG A 176 6.45 8.86 10.06
C ARG A 176 5.62 10.05 10.52
N ASN A 177 5.28 10.95 9.60
CA ASN A 177 4.66 12.22 9.93
C ASN A 177 3.48 12.52 9.02
N THR A 178 2.34 12.89 9.60
CA THR A 178 1.10 13.22 8.87
C THR A 178 1.19 14.49 8.03
N LYS A 179 2.20 15.35 8.29
CA LYS A 179 2.44 16.54 7.49
C LYS A 179 2.99 16.20 6.10
N ASP A 180 3.86 15.19 6.04
CA ASP A 180 4.59 14.82 4.81
C ASP A 180 3.96 13.61 4.11
N SER A 181 3.05 12.89 4.81
CA SER A 181 2.36 11.71 4.31
C SER A 181 0.89 11.71 4.77
N ALA A 182 0.35 10.57 5.15
CA ALA A 182 -1.02 10.40 5.63
C ALA A 182 -1.04 9.78 7.03
N PRO A 183 -2.14 9.88 7.79
CA PRO A 183 -2.34 9.11 9.02
C PRO A 183 -2.14 7.61 8.81
N MET A 184 -1.70 6.88 9.83
CA MET A 184 -1.37 5.45 9.77
C MET A 184 -2.52 4.62 9.19
N ILE A 185 -3.76 4.93 9.56
CA ILE A 185 -4.96 4.24 9.06
C ILE A 185 -5.12 4.34 7.53
N ILE A 186 -4.60 5.39 6.92
CA ILE A 186 -4.65 5.62 5.47
C ILE A 186 -3.32 5.16 4.82
N ALA A 187 -2.17 5.59 5.34
CA ALA A 187 -0.87 5.24 4.75
C ALA A 187 -0.64 3.72 4.68
N LYS A 188 -1.02 2.99 5.75
CA LYS A 188 -0.83 1.54 5.89
C LYS A 188 -2.12 0.75 5.68
N CYS A 189 -3.19 1.12 6.38
CA CYS A 189 -4.41 0.31 6.43
C CYS A 189 -5.41 0.62 5.32
N CYS A 190 -5.09 1.48 4.35
CA CYS A 190 -5.96 1.68 3.18
C CYS A 190 -6.26 0.37 2.43
N HIS A 191 -5.31 -0.57 2.40
CA HIS A 191 -5.54 -1.91 1.86
C HIS A 191 -6.58 -2.69 2.66
N ASP A 192 -6.54 -2.56 3.99
CA ASP A 192 -7.43 -3.27 4.89
C ASP A 192 -8.86 -2.71 4.81
N LEU A 193 -8.98 -1.40 4.84
CA LEU A 193 -10.26 -0.69 4.66
C LEU A 193 -10.88 -1.00 3.29
N ASP A 194 -10.06 -1.04 2.24
CA ASP A 194 -10.47 -1.38 0.89
C ASP A 194 -11.02 -2.83 0.80
N MET A 195 -10.32 -3.79 1.43
CA MET A 195 -10.77 -5.18 1.45
C MET A 195 -12.02 -5.39 2.30
N ILE A 196 -12.12 -4.73 3.45
CA ILE A 196 -13.33 -4.77 4.31
C ILE A 196 -14.53 -4.22 3.53
N GLN A 197 -14.39 -3.05 2.89
CA GLN A 197 -15.42 -2.47 2.04
C GLN A 197 -15.78 -3.39 0.87
N HIS A 198 -14.78 -3.99 0.21
CA HIS A 198 -14.98 -4.92 -0.89
C HIS A 198 -15.79 -6.16 -0.48
N PHE A 199 -15.53 -6.72 0.69
CA PHE A 199 -16.27 -7.88 1.21
C PHE A 199 -17.65 -7.50 1.74
N ALA A 200 -17.80 -6.34 2.37
CA ALA A 200 -19.09 -5.82 2.77
C ALA A 200 -20.01 -5.55 1.57
N ASN A 201 -19.43 -5.25 0.41
CA ASN A 201 -20.13 -4.89 -0.84
C ASN A 201 -21.23 -3.85 -0.61
N SER A 202 -20.95 -2.84 0.20
CA SER A 202 -21.87 -1.79 0.63
C SER A 202 -21.12 -0.54 1.02
N LYS A 203 -21.77 0.61 1.00
CA LYS A 203 -21.24 1.84 1.57
C LYS A 203 -21.16 1.73 3.09
N CYS A 204 -20.12 2.33 3.65
CA CYS A 204 -19.98 2.43 5.10
C CYS A 204 -20.87 3.59 5.61
N LYS A 205 -21.78 3.27 6.54
CA LYS A 205 -22.68 4.24 7.14
C LYS A 205 -21.98 5.09 8.19
N SER A 206 -21.28 4.43 9.12
CA SER A 206 -20.63 5.11 10.25
C SER A 206 -19.39 4.38 10.74
N VAL A 207 -18.48 5.15 11.36
CA VAL A 207 -17.26 4.65 11.97
C VAL A 207 -17.07 5.23 13.37
N SER A 208 -16.38 4.46 14.22
CA SER A 208 -15.83 4.91 15.50
C SER A 208 -14.41 4.38 15.63
N SER A 209 -13.46 5.20 16.07
CA SER A 209 -12.05 4.84 16.10
C SER A 209 -11.33 5.40 17.31
N VAL A 210 -10.49 4.57 17.94
CA VAL A 210 -9.58 4.93 19.03
C VAL A 210 -8.18 4.44 18.73
N GLY A 211 -7.16 5.17 19.16
CA GLY A 211 -5.76 4.79 18.94
C GLY A 211 -4.81 5.90 19.37
N SER A 212 -3.54 5.56 19.56
CA SER A 212 -2.54 6.48 20.07
C SER A 212 -1.13 6.15 19.56
N LEU A 213 -0.23 7.13 19.65
CA LEU A 213 1.21 6.90 19.67
C LEU A 213 1.60 6.63 21.12
N SER A 214 1.68 5.35 21.49
CA SER A 214 1.85 4.92 22.86
C SER A 214 3.30 4.73 23.28
N PHE A 215 4.17 4.32 22.35
CA PHE A 215 5.52 3.85 22.68
C PHE A 215 6.65 4.59 21.99
N PHE A 216 6.57 4.88 20.70
CA PHE A 216 7.66 5.49 19.93
C PHE A 216 7.74 7.01 20.14
N LYS A 217 8.07 7.42 21.39
CA LYS A 217 8.11 8.82 21.85
C LYS A 217 9.16 9.00 22.95
N PRO A 218 9.66 10.23 23.19
CA PRO A 218 10.77 10.48 24.10
C PRO A 218 10.58 9.97 25.52
N GLU A 219 9.34 10.02 26.06
CA GLU A 219 9.03 9.58 27.42
C GLU A 219 9.20 8.07 27.64
N CYS A 220 9.26 7.29 26.54
CA CYS A 220 9.45 5.86 26.57
C CYS A 220 10.92 5.45 26.31
N ALA A 221 11.81 6.42 26.11
CA ALA A 221 13.22 6.14 25.92
C ALA A 221 13.85 5.57 27.20
N PRO A 222 14.69 4.52 27.11
CA PRO A 222 15.51 4.11 28.25
C PRO A 222 16.41 5.25 28.70
N GLU A 223 16.65 5.36 30.01
CA GLU A 223 17.55 6.36 30.56
C GLU A 223 18.94 6.29 29.90
N GLY A 224 19.45 7.42 29.41
CA GLY A 224 20.73 7.48 28.70
C GLY A 224 20.68 6.97 27.25
N ALA A 225 19.50 6.80 26.67
CA ALA A 225 19.38 6.53 25.24
C ALA A 225 19.90 7.72 24.43
N ALA A 226 20.77 7.47 23.44
CA ALA A 226 21.32 8.51 22.58
C ALA A 226 20.38 8.83 21.41
N GLU A 227 20.61 9.98 20.74
CA GLU A 227 19.86 10.41 19.54
C GLU A 227 20.03 9.45 18.35
N ARG A 228 21.15 8.73 18.29
CA ARG A 228 21.46 7.78 17.22
C ARG A 228 21.88 6.42 17.80
N CYS A 229 21.57 5.36 17.05
CA CYS A 229 21.94 4.00 17.42
C CYS A 229 23.48 3.80 17.43
N SER A 230 24.25 4.56 16.63
CA SER A 230 25.72 4.53 16.62
C SER A 230 26.31 4.88 17.99
N ASP A 231 25.73 5.84 18.68
CA ASP A 231 26.26 6.42 19.92
C ASP A 231 25.58 5.83 21.18
N CYS A 232 24.59 4.95 20.98
CA CYS A 232 23.74 4.46 22.04
C CYS A 232 24.33 3.23 22.76
N ALA A 233 24.42 3.29 24.07
CA ALA A 233 24.85 2.15 24.91
C ALA A 233 23.97 0.90 24.75
N TYR A 234 22.70 1.09 24.34
CA TYR A 234 21.72 0.03 24.12
C TYR A 234 21.74 -0.56 22.72
N ASN A 235 22.64 -0.17 21.83
CA ASN A 235 22.63 -0.59 20.42
C ASN A 235 22.64 -2.13 20.23
N LYS A 236 23.26 -2.88 21.18
CA LYS A 236 23.33 -4.35 21.17
C LYS A 236 22.12 -5.04 21.84
N THR A 237 21.37 -4.35 22.69
CA THR A 237 20.28 -4.94 23.48
C THR A 237 18.90 -4.47 23.00
N CYS A 238 18.76 -3.23 22.54
CA CYS A 238 17.51 -2.66 22.07
C CYS A 238 16.95 -3.46 20.87
N PRO A 239 15.69 -3.92 20.92
CA PRO A 239 15.07 -4.64 19.81
C PRO A 239 14.90 -3.76 18.56
N TYR A 240 14.81 -2.43 18.73
CA TYR A 240 14.66 -1.44 17.67
C TYR A 240 15.98 -0.85 17.16
N SER A 241 17.12 -1.40 17.60
CA SER A 241 18.44 -0.97 17.12
C SER A 241 18.49 -1.05 15.59
N ALA A 242 18.96 0.03 14.96
CA ALA A 242 19.16 0.07 13.52
C ALA A 242 20.15 -1.01 13.04
N TYR A 243 21.18 -1.30 13.82
CA TYR A 243 22.12 -2.38 13.50
C TYR A 243 21.45 -3.75 13.49
N LYS A 244 20.59 -4.07 14.49
CA LYS A 244 19.85 -5.33 14.52
C LYS A 244 18.86 -5.45 13.37
N ILE A 245 18.11 -4.37 13.09
CA ILE A 245 17.09 -4.40 12.03
C ILE A 245 17.75 -4.50 10.66
N TYR A 246 18.76 -3.66 10.38
CA TYR A 246 19.26 -3.51 9.03
C TYR A 246 20.51 -4.34 8.74
N VAL A 247 21.49 -4.43 9.63
CA VAL A 247 22.72 -5.21 9.40
C VAL A 247 22.51 -6.68 9.74
N ASP A 248 22.11 -6.98 10.99
CA ASP A 248 21.91 -8.36 11.42
C ASP A 248 20.74 -9.03 10.69
N GLY A 249 19.66 -8.27 10.47
CA GLY A 249 18.49 -8.73 9.72
C GLY A 249 18.84 -9.08 8.27
N TRP A 250 19.63 -8.25 7.59
CA TRP A 250 20.08 -8.50 6.22
C TRP A 250 20.99 -9.74 6.13
N LYS A 251 22.00 -9.83 7.04
CA LYS A 251 22.89 -11.01 7.12
C LYS A 251 22.12 -12.29 7.37
N LYS A 252 21.21 -12.29 8.35
CA LYS A 252 20.43 -13.47 8.74
C LYS A 252 19.52 -13.98 7.62
N LYS A 253 18.90 -13.09 6.87
CA LYS A 253 17.97 -13.45 5.79
C LYS A 253 18.68 -13.84 4.50
N LYS A 254 19.99 -13.61 4.37
CA LYS A 254 20.74 -13.79 3.12
C LYS A 254 20.03 -13.12 1.93
N CYS A 255 19.58 -11.88 2.14
CA CYS A 255 18.72 -11.18 1.19
C CYS A 255 19.40 -10.93 -0.15
N PRO A 256 18.65 -10.95 -1.27
CA PRO A 256 19.12 -10.43 -2.54
C PRO A 256 19.59 -8.98 -2.43
N PRO A 257 20.49 -8.52 -3.33
CA PRO A 257 21.05 -7.15 -3.29
C PRO A 257 20.01 -6.02 -3.38
N ASN A 258 18.80 -6.32 -3.84
CA ASN A 258 17.71 -5.38 -4.06
C ASN A 258 16.51 -5.62 -3.11
N TYR A 259 16.74 -6.27 -1.96
CA TYR A 259 15.63 -6.68 -1.06
C TYR A 259 15.18 -5.53 -0.16
N TRP A 260 13.86 -5.28 -0.14
CA TRP A 260 13.24 -4.35 0.81
C TRP A 260 13.31 -4.90 2.26
N PRO A 261 13.55 -4.08 3.29
CA PRO A 261 13.66 -2.62 3.29
C PRO A 261 15.10 -2.09 3.06
N TYR A 262 16.09 -2.94 2.88
CA TYR A 262 17.51 -2.59 2.89
C TYR A 262 17.91 -1.68 1.72
N ASN A 263 17.35 -1.93 0.55
CA ASN A 263 17.59 -1.11 -0.65
C ASN A 263 17.04 0.32 -0.53
N VAL A 264 16.07 0.56 0.36
CA VAL A 264 15.57 1.91 0.66
C VAL A 264 16.62 2.77 1.36
N LEU A 265 17.46 2.13 2.20
CA LEU A 265 18.53 2.84 2.92
C LEU A 265 19.73 3.18 2.04
N THR A 266 20.04 2.33 1.07
CA THR A 266 21.36 2.29 0.43
C THR A 266 21.35 2.43 -1.09
N GLY A 267 20.16 2.37 -1.70
CA GLY A 267 20.06 2.07 -3.13
C GLY A 267 20.51 0.63 -3.43
N GLU A 268 20.59 0.29 -4.71
CA GLU A 268 21.04 -1.02 -5.19
C GLU A 268 22.48 -0.91 -5.76
N PRO A 269 23.35 -1.92 -5.61
CA PRO A 269 23.16 -3.10 -4.75
C PRO A 269 23.37 -2.78 -3.27
N VAL A 270 22.64 -3.50 -2.40
CA VAL A 270 22.79 -3.43 -0.94
C VAL A 270 24.10 -4.09 -0.54
N THR A 271 24.90 -3.41 0.27
CA THR A 271 26.13 -3.94 0.88
C THR A 271 26.20 -3.59 2.37
N GLU A 272 26.94 -4.38 3.15
CA GLU A 272 27.09 -4.12 4.59
C GLU A 272 27.66 -2.72 4.86
N LYS A 273 28.66 -2.30 4.09
CA LYS A 273 29.27 -0.96 4.24
C LYS A 273 28.22 0.13 4.04
N LYS A 274 27.45 0.07 2.93
CA LYS A 274 26.39 1.05 2.66
C LYS A 274 25.34 1.08 3.77
N LEU A 275 24.97 -0.08 4.34
CA LEU A 275 24.03 -0.16 5.46
C LEU A 275 24.60 0.53 6.70
N ILE A 276 25.86 0.30 7.04
CA ILE A 276 26.54 0.96 8.17
C ILE A 276 26.59 2.47 7.94
N ASP A 277 27.04 2.92 6.77
CA ASP A 277 27.09 4.35 6.41
C ASP A 277 25.70 5.00 6.53
N ALA A 278 24.64 4.34 6.05
CA ALA A 278 23.26 4.83 6.15
C ALA A 278 22.76 4.89 7.62
N ILE A 279 23.22 4.02 8.50
CA ILE A 279 22.91 4.07 9.93
C ILE A 279 23.69 5.20 10.62
N GLU A 280 24.94 5.38 10.29
CA GLU A 280 25.78 6.40 10.92
C GLU A 280 25.37 7.83 10.50
N TYR A 281 25.05 8.04 9.23
CA TYR A 281 24.85 9.39 8.67
C TYR A 281 23.41 9.66 8.22
N GLY A 282 22.65 8.63 7.87
CA GLY A 282 21.29 8.76 7.32
C GLY A 282 20.18 8.79 8.36
N PRO A 283 18.93 9.02 7.95
CA PRO A 283 17.79 9.10 8.85
C PRO A 283 17.44 7.79 9.56
N TYR A 284 17.81 6.65 8.97
CA TYR A 284 17.47 5.33 9.50
C TYR A 284 18.29 4.89 10.72
N GLY A 285 19.35 5.62 11.06
CA GLY A 285 20.12 5.39 12.29
C GLY A 285 19.61 6.14 13.51
N ARG A 286 18.60 7.01 13.38
CA ARG A 286 18.01 7.74 14.51
C ARG A 286 17.41 6.79 15.54
N CYS A 287 17.44 7.18 16.80
CA CYS A 287 16.74 6.47 17.86
C CYS A 287 15.24 6.51 17.62
N VAL A 288 14.53 5.38 17.77
CA VAL A 288 13.07 5.33 17.57
C VAL A 288 12.26 6.17 18.57
N PHE A 289 12.87 6.55 19.67
CA PHE A 289 12.26 7.40 20.70
C PHE A 289 12.51 8.90 20.47
N HIS A 290 13.46 9.25 19.60
CA HIS A 290 13.86 10.64 19.31
C HIS A 290 13.58 11.03 17.84
N CYS A 291 12.72 10.28 17.16
CA CYS A 291 12.23 10.68 15.85
C CYS A 291 11.09 11.69 15.96
N ASP A 292 10.84 12.41 14.87
CA ASP A 292 9.76 13.39 14.73
C ASP A 292 8.45 12.76 14.22
N ASN A 293 8.24 11.46 14.53
CA ASN A 293 7.04 10.73 14.15
C ASN A 293 5.83 11.15 15.01
N ASN A 294 4.66 11.24 14.36
CA ASN A 294 3.40 11.56 15.01
C ASN A 294 2.25 10.61 14.65
N VAL A 295 2.52 9.60 13.81
CA VAL A 295 1.52 8.59 13.47
C VAL A 295 1.36 7.59 14.60
N VAL A 296 0.15 7.06 14.74
CA VAL A 296 -0.18 6.11 15.82
C VAL A 296 0.56 4.78 15.67
N ASP A 297 0.82 4.10 16.79
CA ASP A 297 1.39 2.75 16.82
C ASP A 297 0.35 1.66 17.15
N ASN A 298 -0.87 2.06 17.48
CA ASN A 298 -2.03 1.20 17.61
C ASN A 298 -3.32 1.97 17.29
N GLN A 299 -4.28 1.30 16.63
CA GLN A 299 -5.58 1.89 16.30
C GLN A 299 -6.62 0.79 16.11
N THR A 300 -7.82 0.99 16.65
CA THR A 300 -8.98 0.14 16.44
C THR A 300 -10.09 0.95 15.81
N VAL A 301 -10.71 0.41 14.77
CA VAL A 301 -11.82 1.02 14.03
C VAL A 301 -13.01 0.08 14.06
N GLN A 302 -14.18 0.58 14.40
CA GLN A 302 -15.47 -0.09 14.26
C GLN A 302 -16.24 0.53 13.12
N MET A 303 -16.86 -0.28 12.28
CA MET A 303 -17.59 0.14 11.08
C MET A 303 -18.97 -0.49 11.06
N LEU A 304 -19.98 0.29 10.65
CA LEU A 304 -21.33 -0.18 10.33
C LEU A 304 -21.61 0.16 8.86
N PHE A 305 -21.95 -0.84 8.07
CA PHE A 305 -22.31 -0.68 6.66
C PHE A 305 -23.84 -0.49 6.48
N GLU A 306 -24.26 0.13 5.37
CA GLU A 306 -25.67 0.40 5.09
C GLU A 306 -26.53 -0.89 5.00
N ASN A 307 -25.94 -2.00 4.56
CA ASN A 307 -26.59 -3.31 4.51
C ASN A 307 -26.63 -4.04 5.87
N GLY A 308 -26.19 -3.39 6.95
CA GLY A 308 -26.22 -3.91 8.32
C GLY A 308 -25.01 -4.75 8.72
N ILE A 309 -24.05 -5.01 7.82
CA ILE A 309 -22.78 -5.68 8.16
C ILE A 309 -21.98 -4.79 9.11
N THR A 310 -21.39 -5.41 10.12
CA THR A 310 -20.43 -4.75 11.02
C THR A 310 -19.01 -5.25 10.76
N ALA A 311 -18.01 -4.40 11.01
CA ALA A 311 -16.61 -4.81 10.93
C ALA A 311 -15.77 -4.13 12.00
N THR A 312 -14.71 -4.83 12.44
CA THR A 312 -13.63 -4.26 13.24
C THR A 312 -12.32 -4.35 12.46
N LEU A 313 -11.50 -3.29 12.57
CA LEU A 313 -10.11 -3.30 12.12
C LEU A 313 -9.22 -2.94 13.30
N GLN A 314 -8.30 -3.83 13.65
CA GLN A 314 -7.27 -3.57 14.65
C GLN A 314 -5.89 -3.54 13.99
N MET A 315 -5.23 -2.40 14.04
CA MET A 315 -3.82 -2.23 13.67
C MET A 315 -2.99 -2.10 14.93
N ASN A 316 -1.87 -2.81 14.99
CA ASN A 316 -0.88 -2.60 16.05
C ASN A 316 0.55 -2.85 15.54
N ALA A 317 1.51 -2.12 16.12
CA ALA A 317 2.91 -2.09 15.70
C ALA A 317 3.83 -3.06 16.45
N PHE A 318 3.30 -3.87 17.36
CA PHE A 318 4.07 -4.66 18.33
C PHE A 318 4.02 -6.16 18.02
N ASN A 319 4.28 -6.51 16.75
CA ASN A 319 4.27 -7.89 16.28
C ASN A 319 5.66 -8.31 15.80
N LEU A 320 5.96 -9.60 15.88
CA LEU A 320 7.22 -10.16 15.39
C LEU A 320 7.34 -10.00 13.85
N GLY A 321 6.23 -10.20 13.14
CA GLY A 321 6.12 -10.08 11.70
C GLY A 321 4.78 -9.50 11.28
N GLY A 322 4.58 -9.34 9.98
CA GLY A 322 3.28 -9.04 9.37
C GLY A 322 2.41 -10.29 9.29
N GLY A 323 1.41 -10.22 8.42
CA GLY A 323 0.47 -11.31 8.18
C GLY A 323 -0.90 -11.04 8.79
N ARG A 324 -1.85 -10.73 7.92
CA ARG A 324 -3.22 -10.41 8.34
C ARG A 324 -3.92 -11.60 8.94
N ARG A 325 -4.78 -11.34 9.92
CA ARG A 325 -5.71 -12.32 10.47
C ARG A 325 -7.12 -11.80 10.25
N ILE A 326 -7.92 -12.61 9.56
CA ILE A 326 -9.26 -12.22 9.11
C ILE A 326 -10.23 -13.29 9.56
N SER A 327 -11.34 -12.87 10.17
CA SER A 327 -12.44 -13.72 10.53
C SER A 327 -13.73 -13.16 9.93
N LEU A 328 -14.46 -13.99 9.19
CA LEU A 328 -15.72 -13.63 8.54
C LEU A 328 -16.81 -14.56 9.07
N PHE A 329 -17.89 -13.98 9.56
CA PHE A 329 -19.00 -14.71 10.15
C PHE A 329 -20.26 -14.50 9.33
N GLY A 330 -20.79 -15.60 8.81
CA GLY A 330 -22.01 -15.64 8.04
C GLY A 330 -23.12 -16.36 8.77
N THR A 331 -24.34 -16.34 8.18
CA THR A 331 -25.51 -16.97 8.79
C THR A 331 -25.48 -18.49 8.82
N TYR A 332 -24.59 -19.13 8.02
CA TYR A 332 -24.47 -20.60 7.91
C TYR A 332 -23.04 -21.12 8.10
N GLY A 333 -22.10 -20.24 8.46
CA GLY A 333 -20.71 -20.67 8.65
C GLY A 333 -19.78 -19.50 8.94
N GLU A 334 -18.52 -19.82 9.09
CA GLU A 334 -17.46 -18.86 9.38
C GLU A 334 -16.19 -19.20 8.58
N VAL A 335 -15.34 -18.18 8.36
CA VAL A 335 -14.08 -18.34 7.65
C VAL A 335 -12.99 -17.63 8.45
N TYR A 336 -11.86 -18.33 8.63
CA TYR A 336 -10.64 -17.75 9.18
C TYR A 336 -9.55 -17.76 8.13
N MET A 337 -8.86 -16.66 7.94
CA MET A 337 -7.78 -16.55 6.97
C MET A 337 -6.52 -15.99 7.62
N THR A 338 -5.40 -16.62 7.28
CA THR A 338 -4.02 -16.15 7.50
C THR A 338 -3.29 -16.02 6.16
N ASP A 339 -2.02 -15.65 6.17
CA ASP A 339 -1.19 -15.59 4.96
C ASP A 339 -0.95 -16.98 4.31
N THR A 340 -1.21 -18.06 5.04
CA THR A 340 -0.89 -19.43 4.60
C THR A 340 -2.09 -20.30 4.31
N GLU A 341 -3.23 -20.01 4.94
CA GLU A 341 -4.41 -20.89 4.85
C GLU A 341 -5.72 -20.14 5.05
N ILE A 342 -6.77 -20.70 4.49
CA ILE A 342 -8.17 -20.38 4.79
C ILE A 342 -8.80 -21.59 5.44
N VAL A 343 -9.37 -21.41 6.64
CA VAL A 343 -10.15 -22.42 7.35
C VAL A 343 -11.64 -22.07 7.17
N LEU A 344 -12.39 -22.95 6.55
CA LEU A 344 -13.81 -22.76 6.29
C LEU A 344 -14.62 -23.75 7.11
N ASN A 345 -15.51 -23.24 7.96
CA ASN A 345 -16.44 -23.98 8.78
C ASN A 345 -17.87 -23.67 8.33
N VAL A 346 -18.51 -24.60 7.62
CA VAL A 346 -19.93 -24.53 7.29
C VAL A 346 -20.70 -25.34 8.33
N PHE A 347 -21.71 -24.77 8.97
CA PHE A 347 -22.43 -25.42 10.05
C PHE A 347 -22.97 -26.79 9.64
N GLY A 348 -22.73 -27.80 10.46
CA GLY A 348 -23.13 -29.18 10.17
C GLY A 348 -22.22 -29.93 9.17
N ASN A 349 -21.16 -29.33 8.68
CA ASN A 349 -20.19 -29.95 7.75
C ASN A 349 -18.79 -30.07 8.39
N PRO A 350 -17.94 -30.98 7.89
CA PRO A 350 -16.54 -31.01 8.29
C PRO A 350 -15.80 -29.70 7.93
N THR A 351 -14.84 -29.34 8.79
CA THR A 351 -13.94 -28.21 8.51
C THR A 351 -13.11 -28.47 7.24
N GLU A 352 -13.02 -27.47 6.37
CA GLU A 352 -12.17 -27.46 5.19
C GLU A 352 -10.99 -26.52 5.41
N VAL A 353 -9.78 -26.99 5.15
CA VAL A 353 -8.56 -26.20 5.21
C VAL A 353 -8.00 -26.05 3.79
N ILE A 354 -7.85 -24.82 3.33
CA ILE A 354 -7.40 -24.47 1.99
C ILE A 354 -6.03 -23.81 2.12
N ASP A 355 -5.01 -24.43 1.56
CA ASP A 355 -3.67 -23.83 1.47
C ASP A 355 -3.68 -22.70 0.42
N VAL A 356 -3.31 -21.49 0.83
CA VAL A 356 -3.27 -20.31 -0.05
C VAL A 356 -1.84 -19.80 -0.28
N ARG A 357 -0.82 -20.54 0.15
CA ARG A 357 0.57 -20.23 -0.12
C ARG A 357 0.82 -20.25 -1.63
N SER A 358 1.50 -19.23 -2.12
CA SER A 358 1.89 -19.19 -3.53
C SER A 358 3.25 -19.84 -3.72
N ASN A 359 3.39 -20.62 -4.77
CA ASN A 359 4.66 -21.18 -5.21
C ASN A 359 5.42 -20.24 -6.18
N ALA A 360 4.86 -19.07 -6.49
CA ALA A 360 5.51 -18.07 -7.33
C ALA A 360 6.63 -17.34 -6.57
N HIS A 361 7.65 -16.89 -7.29
CA HIS A 361 8.82 -16.20 -6.74
C HIS A 361 9.10 -14.89 -7.47
N GLY A 362 9.88 -14.01 -6.85
CA GLY A 362 10.28 -12.73 -7.45
C GLY A 362 9.11 -11.77 -7.65
N LEU A 363 9.10 -11.04 -8.77
CA LEU A 363 8.06 -10.05 -9.10
C LEU A 363 6.66 -10.66 -9.22
N ASP A 364 6.56 -11.91 -9.67
CA ASP A 364 5.29 -12.62 -9.85
C ASP A 364 4.65 -12.98 -8.50
N TYR A 365 5.44 -12.98 -7.43
CA TYR A 365 4.97 -13.25 -6.06
C TYR A 365 4.63 -11.98 -5.27
N ALA A 366 5.07 -10.80 -5.70
CA ALA A 366 4.81 -9.56 -4.98
C ALA A 366 3.32 -9.43 -4.62
N HIS A 367 3.04 -9.19 -3.34
CA HIS A 367 1.68 -9.18 -2.77
C HIS A 367 0.85 -10.45 -3.12
N GLY A 368 1.45 -11.65 -3.06
CA GLY A 368 0.73 -12.89 -3.39
C GLY A 368 0.29 -12.99 -4.86
N GLY A 369 1.05 -12.39 -5.78
CA GLY A 369 0.75 -12.31 -7.20
C GLY A 369 -0.24 -11.21 -7.58
N GLY A 370 -0.58 -10.33 -6.63
CA GLY A 370 -1.55 -9.25 -6.84
C GLY A 370 -1.07 -8.21 -7.84
N ASP A 371 0.22 -7.82 -7.78
CA ASP A 371 0.78 -6.82 -8.71
C ASP A 371 0.67 -7.27 -10.17
N ALA A 372 1.09 -8.48 -10.49
CA ALA A 372 1.04 -9.00 -11.85
C ALA A 372 -0.40 -9.11 -12.39
N ARG A 373 -1.33 -9.63 -11.57
CA ARG A 373 -2.76 -9.70 -11.97
C ARG A 373 -3.39 -8.33 -12.12
N MET A 374 -3.00 -7.36 -11.30
CA MET A 374 -3.48 -5.98 -11.42
C MET A 374 -3.04 -5.37 -12.76
N ILE A 375 -1.80 -5.58 -13.20
CA ILE A 375 -1.31 -5.12 -14.50
C ILE A 375 -2.11 -5.77 -15.66
N ASN A 376 -2.41 -7.06 -15.57
CA ASN A 376 -3.26 -7.72 -16.56
C ASN A 376 -4.70 -7.13 -16.56
N THR A 377 -5.27 -6.85 -15.39
CA THR A 377 -6.57 -6.18 -15.27
C THR A 377 -6.56 -4.78 -15.85
N LEU A 378 -5.47 -4.04 -15.69
CA LEU A 378 -5.30 -2.72 -16.33
C LEU A 378 -5.42 -2.84 -17.85
N TYR A 379 -4.76 -3.84 -18.46
CA TYR A 379 -4.88 -4.08 -19.89
C TYR A 379 -6.32 -4.36 -20.33
N ASP A 380 -7.02 -5.24 -19.63
CA ASP A 380 -8.41 -5.57 -19.94
C ASP A 380 -9.34 -4.36 -19.77
N MET A 381 -9.09 -3.54 -18.76
CA MET A 381 -9.80 -2.28 -18.55
C MET A 381 -9.60 -1.29 -19.72
N VAL A 382 -8.35 -0.99 -20.07
CA VAL A 382 -8.07 0.00 -21.14
C VAL A 382 -8.52 -0.50 -22.50
N SER A 383 -8.49 -1.81 -22.74
CA SER A 383 -9.01 -2.45 -23.95
C SER A 383 -10.54 -2.59 -23.98
N GLY A 384 -11.25 -2.20 -22.92
CA GLY A 384 -12.72 -2.26 -22.85
C GLY A 384 -13.30 -3.65 -22.66
N LYS A 385 -12.50 -4.63 -22.19
CA LYS A 385 -12.94 -6.02 -22.03
C LYS A 385 -13.59 -6.31 -20.69
N GLU A 386 -13.29 -5.58 -19.64
CA GLU A 386 -13.80 -5.84 -18.28
C GLU A 386 -14.16 -4.57 -17.52
N SER A 387 -15.14 -4.70 -16.60
CA SER A 387 -15.45 -3.69 -15.61
C SER A 387 -14.49 -3.76 -14.42
N LEU A 388 -14.12 -2.62 -13.88
CA LEU A 388 -13.15 -2.46 -12.80
C LEU A 388 -13.57 -3.15 -11.50
N LYS A 389 -12.70 -4.01 -10.95
CA LYS A 389 -12.81 -4.52 -9.57
C LYS A 389 -12.36 -3.49 -8.52
N SER A 390 -11.53 -2.51 -8.90
CA SER A 390 -11.09 -1.39 -8.06
C SER A 390 -11.27 -0.06 -8.80
N SER A 391 -12.53 0.35 -8.99
CA SER A 391 -12.86 1.65 -9.57
C SER A 391 -12.43 2.78 -8.65
N LEU A 392 -12.31 4.00 -9.18
CA LEU A 392 -12.00 5.18 -8.39
C LEU A 392 -13.03 5.39 -7.28
N GLU A 393 -14.33 5.18 -7.55
CA GLU A 393 -15.40 5.32 -6.57
C GLU A 393 -15.23 4.34 -5.40
N ALA A 394 -14.92 3.07 -5.69
CA ALA A 394 -14.70 2.06 -4.65
C ALA A 394 -13.46 2.38 -3.80
N SER A 395 -12.40 2.90 -4.43
CA SER A 395 -11.20 3.35 -3.73
C SER A 395 -11.48 4.57 -2.85
N ILE A 396 -12.24 5.54 -3.36
CA ILE A 396 -12.64 6.72 -2.58
C ILE A 396 -13.49 6.33 -1.39
N GLU A 397 -14.43 5.37 -1.54
CA GLU A 397 -15.22 4.87 -0.41
C GLU A 397 -14.31 4.39 0.74
N SER A 398 -13.30 3.58 0.43
CA SER A 398 -12.35 3.11 1.45
C SER A 398 -11.49 4.23 2.06
N HIS A 399 -11.15 5.27 1.28
CA HIS A 399 -10.44 6.44 1.78
C HIS A 399 -11.33 7.30 2.71
N LEU A 400 -12.61 7.49 2.38
CA LEU A 400 -13.57 8.20 3.23
C LEU A 400 -13.74 7.49 4.58
N ILE A 401 -13.78 6.15 4.60
CA ILE A 401 -13.77 5.38 5.85
C ILE A 401 -12.51 5.72 6.67
N GLY A 402 -11.33 5.71 6.05
CA GLY A 402 -10.06 6.03 6.71
C GLY A 402 -9.99 7.47 7.22
N ILE A 403 -10.45 8.45 6.44
CA ILE A 403 -10.51 9.86 6.81
C ILE A 403 -11.41 10.04 8.04
N LYS A 404 -12.63 9.48 8.01
CA LYS A 404 -13.55 9.56 9.13
C LYS A 404 -13.11 8.75 10.36
N ALA A 405 -12.39 7.66 10.17
CA ALA A 405 -11.77 6.91 11.28
C ALA A 405 -10.69 7.74 11.98
N GLU A 406 -9.85 8.47 11.24
CA GLU A 406 -8.87 9.36 11.84
C GLU A 406 -9.52 10.56 12.53
N GLU A 407 -10.53 11.16 11.91
CA GLU A 407 -11.34 12.24 12.53
C GLU A 407 -12.00 11.76 13.81
N SER A 408 -12.61 10.58 13.83
CA SER A 408 -13.20 9.96 15.02
C SER A 408 -12.17 9.75 16.12
N ARG A 409 -10.98 9.26 15.79
CA ARG A 409 -9.87 9.07 16.74
C ARG A 409 -9.45 10.40 17.40
N LEU A 410 -9.36 11.47 16.62
CA LEU A 410 -9.05 12.81 17.13
C LEU A 410 -10.16 13.42 17.98
N LEU A 411 -11.37 12.87 17.90
CA LEU A 411 -12.56 13.21 18.70
C LEU A 411 -12.87 12.14 19.76
N ASP A 412 -11.84 11.49 20.31
CA ASP A 412 -11.92 10.51 21.39
C ASP A 412 -12.91 9.35 21.13
N GLY A 413 -12.98 8.89 19.87
CA GLY A 413 -13.81 7.75 19.48
C GLY A 413 -15.26 8.09 19.14
N LYS A 414 -15.59 9.38 18.95
CA LYS A 414 -16.93 9.80 18.55
C LYS A 414 -17.35 9.08 17.25
N THR A 415 -18.53 8.48 17.24
CA THR A 415 -19.11 7.91 16.04
C THR A 415 -19.42 9.01 15.02
N LEU A 416 -18.92 8.83 13.79
CA LEU A 416 -19.11 9.76 12.68
C LEU A 416 -19.79 9.06 11.50
N LEU A 417 -20.62 9.78 10.76
CA LEU A 417 -21.16 9.34 9.48
C LEU A 417 -20.12 9.53 8.38
N VAL A 418 -19.97 8.55 7.50
CA VAL A 418 -18.89 8.55 6.50
C VAL A 418 -19.15 9.55 5.38
N HIS A 419 -20.41 9.81 5.05
CA HIS A 419 -20.82 10.64 3.92
C HIS A 419 -21.36 12.03 4.31
N GLU A 420 -21.07 12.48 5.53
CA GLU A 420 -21.40 13.84 6.01
C GLU A 420 -20.20 14.79 6.04
#